data_df8971c47aac2c12d74453c9608ef339
#
_entry.id   df8971c47aac2c12d74453c9608ef339
#
_cell.length_a   1.000
_cell.length_b   1.000
_cell.length_c   1.000
_cell.angle_alpha   90.00
_cell.angle_beta   90.00
_cell.angle_gamma   90.00
#
_symmetry.space_group_name_H-M   'P 1'
#
loop_
_entity.id
_entity.type
_entity.pdbx_description
1 polymer ?
#
loop_
_entity_poly.entity_id
_entity_poly.type
_entity_poly.pdbx_seq_one_letter_code
_entity_poly.pdbx_strand_id
1 'polypeptide(L)'
;MQRPKKRVVSIMENLHYYFYTFIWDNAYRGNTKPLNMGVDSNTLATWLADYDPSQITIGVVASHSSLQILHGARLEGFKTLGIAVGENRRRYYKAFPGAEPDEWLMLEDYREMLDYAEWFRNRNVVIIPHGSLVEYLGSSNFRSLQVPTFGNRGILHWESSRERQRQWLEAGGCTMPKVYTDPHDIDGPVIVKYAGAKGGRGYFIARDYRDFRRNADLEDEFTIQEYALGCRYYLHFFFDPTATDGFQVQGRGSHAGQNLGRLELLSMDRRDEANVDEFYKLGSLRDLREKGIEPSFVVTGNQPVVIRESLLPRAFEMAEGTVSASFELEEGAKGMIGPFCLETIVTDQLEFKVFEISARIVAGSNPFIGGSPYSDINEPFMSTGRRIARSIKKSIADGTLLDILS
;
A
#
# COMPACT_ATOMS: atom_id res chain seq x y z
N MET A 1 36.53 16.56 -46.20
CA MET A 1 35.49 15.53 -45.99
C MET A 1 34.54 16.07 -44.94
N GLN A 2 33.40 16.63 -45.35
CA GLN A 2 32.37 17.17 -44.52
C GLN A 2 31.41 16.03 -44.09
N ARG A 3 31.14 15.92 -42.80
CA ARG A 3 30.06 15.06 -42.29
C ARG A 3 28.74 15.86 -42.26
N PRO A 4 27.61 15.28 -42.63
CA PRO A 4 26.37 16.02 -42.73
C PRO A 4 25.71 16.16 -41.33
N LYS A 5 25.62 17.42 -40.87
CA LYS A 5 24.66 17.79 -39.81
C LYS A 5 23.31 18.10 -40.50
N LYS A 6 22.41 17.15 -40.51
CA LYS A 6 20.97 17.35 -40.77
C LYS A 6 20.23 16.01 -40.72
N ARG A 7 19.86 15.52 -39.55
CA ARG A 7 18.82 14.49 -39.39
C ARG A 7 18.31 14.28 -37.94
N VAL A 8 18.70 15.12 -37.00
CA VAL A 8 18.31 14.93 -35.59
C VAL A 8 17.05 15.70 -35.21
N VAL A 9 16.71 16.78 -35.92
CA VAL A 9 15.54 17.62 -35.55
C VAL A 9 14.20 17.05 -36.05
N SER A 10 14.18 16.21 -37.08
CA SER A 10 12.95 15.65 -37.64
C SER A 10 12.44 14.37 -36.95
N ILE A 11 13.22 13.79 -36.05
CA ILE A 11 12.81 12.58 -35.31
C ILE A 11 12.07 12.92 -34.00
N MET A 12 12.34 14.09 -33.43
CA MET A 12 11.68 14.52 -32.19
C MET A 12 10.22 15.00 -32.37
N GLU A 13 9.86 15.57 -33.48
CA GLU A 13 8.46 16.01 -33.71
C GLU A 13 7.49 14.85 -34.01
N ASN A 14 7.99 13.69 -34.49
CA ASN A 14 7.15 12.51 -34.71
C ASN A 14 7.06 11.56 -33.51
N LEU A 15 7.94 11.68 -32.51
CA LEU A 15 7.87 10.88 -31.29
C LEU A 15 6.73 11.32 -30.35
N HIS A 16 6.31 12.58 -30.41
CA HIS A 16 5.23 13.12 -29.56
C HIS A 16 3.84 12.53 -29.89
N TYR A 17 3.62 12.09 -31.13
CA TYR A 17 2.32 11.54 -31.56
C TYR A 17 2.28 10.00 -31.51
N TYR A 18 3.43 9.31 -31.61
CA TYR A 18 3.49 7.86 -31.59
C TYR A 18 3.55 7.27 -30.18
N PHE A 19 4.00 8.02 -29.17
CA PHE A 19 4.12 7.51 -27.80
C PHE A 19 2.77 7.38 -27.08
N TYR A 20 1.81 8.28 -27.37
CA TYR A 20 0.46 8.20 -26.78
C TYR A 20 -0.43 7.14 -27.44
N THR A 21 -0.27 6.88 -28.74
CA THR A 21 -1.09 5.92 -29.47
C THR A 21 -0.55 4.49 -29.39
N PHE A 22 0.76 4.29 -29.25
CA PHE A 22 1.36 2.94 -29.24
C PHE A 22 1.17 2.19 -27.90
N ILE A 23 1.15 2.89 -26.79
CA ILE A 23 0.87 2.29 -25.46
C ILE A 23 -0.63 1.99 -25.31
N TRP A 24 -1.51 2.80 -25.90
CA TRP A 24 -2.95 2.56 -25.84
C TRP A 24 -3.43 1.43 -26.78
N ASP A 25 -2.87 1.31 -27.97
CA ASP A 25 -3.34 0.33 -28.97
C ASP A 25 -2.78 -1.08 -28.77
N ASN A 26 -1.61 -1.28 -28.17
CA ASN A 26 -1.05 -2.61 -27.91
C ASN A 26 -1.49 -3.23 -26.57
N ALA A 27 -1.96 -2.44 -25.62
CA ALA A 27 -2.58 -2.97 -24.39
C ALA A 27 -4.01 -3.50 -24.61
N TYR A 28 -4.66 -3.15 -25.74
CA TYR A 28 -6.07 -3.48 -25.98
C TYR A 28 -6.35 -4.41 -27.16
N ARG A 29 -5.35 -4.85 -27.94
CA ARG A 29 -5.56 -5.77 -29.10
C ARG A 29 -5.02 -7.18 -28.92
N GLY A 30 -4.56 -7.56 -27.75
CA GLY A 30 -4.35 -8.98 -27.40
C GLY A 30 -5.68 -9.57 -26.94
N ASN A 31 -6.03 -10.72 -27.49
CA ASN A 31 -7.18 -11.57 -27.15
C ASN A 31 -7.20 -11.87 -25.64
N THR A 32 -7.55 -10.89 -24.81
CA THR A 32 -7.71 -11.05 -23.37
C THR A 32 -9.14 -11.53 -23.15
N LYS A 33 -9.28 -12.80 -22.77
CA LYS A 33 -10.40 -13.18 -21.90
C LYS A 33 -10.57 -12.05 -20.87
N PRO A 34 -11.82 -11.64 -20.54
CA PRO A 34 -12.02 -10.61 -19.53
C PRO A 34 -11.16 -10.97 -18.34
N LEU A 35 -10.28 -10.03 -17.91
CA LEU A 35 -9.47 -10.17 -16.70
C LEU A 35 -10.40 -10.69 -15.61
N ASN A 36 -10.07 -11.83 -15.06
CA ASN A 36 -10.86 -12.53 -14.06
C ASN A 36 -11.20 -11.51 -12.97
N MET A 37 -12.41 -10.95 -13.04
CA MET A 37 -12.90 -9.98 -12.09
C MET A 37 -12.85 -10.69 -10.73
N GLY A 38 -12.31 -10.03 -9.70
CA GLY A 38 -12.16 -10.64 -8.38
C GLY A 38 -13.45 -11.30 -7.90
N VAL A 39 -13.41 -11.99 -6.80
CA VAL A 39 -14.58 -12.68 -6.25
C VAL A 39 -15.77 -11.71 -6.19
N ASP A 40 -16.84 -12.03 -6.95
CA ASP A 40 -18.04 -11.21 -6.93
C ASP A 40 -18.86 -11.42 -5.63
N SER A 41 -19.72 -10.47 -5.32
CA SER A 41 -20.49 -10.49 -4.08
C SER A 41 -21.42 -11.71 -3.94
N ASN A 42 -21.90 -12.28 -5.03
CA ASN A 42 -22.78 -13.47 -4.98
C ASN A 42 -21.95 -14.72 -4.64
N THR A 43 -20.78 -14.85 -5.23
CA THR A 43 -19.82 -15.92 -4.91
C THR A 43 -19.39 -15.85 -3.45
N LEU A 44 -19.04 -14.65 -2.96
CA LEU A 44 -18.70 -14.44 -1.56
C LEU A 44 -19.87 -14.78 -0.63
N ALA A 45 -21.10 -14.34 -0.96
CA ALA A 45 -22.28 -14.65 -0.17
C ALA A 45 -22.53 -16.16 -0.10
N THR A 46 -22.30 -16.87 -1.21
CA THR A 46 -22.43 -18.34 -1.25
C THR A 46 -21.41 -19.00 -0.30
N TRP A 47 -20.16 -18.55 -0.29
CA TRP A 47 -19.17 -19.11 0.65
C TRP A 47 -19.51 -18.82 2.10
N LEU A 48 -19.94 -17.58 2.40
CA LEU A 48 -20.27 -17.17 3.77
C LEU A 48 -21.55 -17.85 4.29
N ALA A 49 -22.44 -18.31 3.42
CA ALA A 49 -23.62 -19.08 3.83
C ALA A 49 -23.26 -20.44 4.46
N ASP A 50 -22.10 -21.00 4.10
CA ASP A 50 -21.58 -22.26 4.65
C ASP A 50 -20.70 -22.02 5.89
N TYR A 51 -20.38 -20.78 6.24
CA TYR A 51 -19.57 -20.45 7.43
C TYR A 51 -20.40 -20.46 8.69
N ASP A 52 -19.82 -20.99 9.76
CA ASP A 52 -20.30 -20.74 11.12
C ASP A 52 -19.67 -19.44 11.63
N PRO A 53 -20.44 -18.34 11.76
CA PRO A 53 -19.90 -17.05 12.21
C PRO A 53 -19.27 -17.10 13.61
N SER A 54 -19.67 -18.08 14.45
CA SER A 54 -19.09 -18.27 15.79
C SER A 54 -17.72 -18.95 15.77
N GLN A 55 -17.32 -19.53 14.65
CA GLN A 55 -16.08 -20.30 14.46
C GLN A 55 -15.14 -19.67 13.45
N ILE A 56 -15.30 -18.41 13.13
CA ILE A 56 -14.39 -17.72 12.19
C ILE A 56 -12.96 -17.82 12.72
N THR A 57 -12.06 -18.19 11.82
CA THR A 57 -10.63 -18.28 12.04
C THR A 57 -9.91 -17.19 11.25
N ILE A 58 -9.08 -16.39 11.91
CA ILE A 58 -8.27 -15.37 11.26
C ILE A 58 -7.00 -16.00 10.71
N GLY A 59 -6.88 -16.03 9.37
CA GLY A 59 -5.73 -16.56 8.66
C GLY A 59 -4.77 -15.48 8.20
N VAL A 60 -3.45 -15.67 8.40
CA VAL A 60 -2.44 -14.73 7.96
C VAL A 60 -1.16 -15.43 7.55
N VAL A 61 -0.51 -14.93 6.49
CA VAL A 61 0.85 -15.34 6.13
C VAL A 61 1.83 -14.84 7.19
N ALA A 62 2.67 -15.74 7.69
CA ALA A 62 3.63 -15.48 8.77
C ALA A 62 4.79 -14.59 8.29
N SER A 63 4.53 -13.31 8.13
CA SER A 63 5.49 -12.29 7.71
C SER A 63 5.00 -10.90 8.14
N HIS A 64 5.77 -9.83 7.92
CA HIS A 64 5.42 -8.43 8.23
C HIS A 64 4.47 -8.30 9.45
N SER A 65 3.33 -7.67 9.30
CA SER A 65 2.38 -7.34 10.38
C SER A 65 1.65 -8.54 11.03
N SER A 66 2.04 -9.77 10.70
CA SER A 66 1.36 -10.98 11.19
C SER A 66 1.32 -11.12 12.72
N LEU A 67 2.40 -10.74 13.44
CA LEU A 67 2.38 -10.77 14.91
C LEU A 67 1.27 -9.86 15.46
N GLN A 68 1.12 -8.67 14.91
CA GLN A 68 0.10 -7.72 15.33
C GLN A 68 -1.31 -8.21 14.97
N ILE A 69 -1.49 -8.81 13.79
CA ILE A 69 -2.78 -9.37 13.35
C ILE A 69 -3.20 -10.53 14.26
N LEU A 70 -2.30 -11.48 14.50
CA LEU A 70 -2.55 -12.65 15.32
C LEU A 70 -2.84 -12.26 16.78
N HIS A 71 -2.03 -11.34 17.35
CA HIS A 71 -2.25 -10.83 18.69
C HIS A 71 -3.62 -10.16 18.82
N GLY A 72 -3.96 -9.27 17.88
CA GLY A 72 -5.26 -8.59 17.88
C GLY A 72 -6.44 -9.53 17.72
N ALA A 73 -6.32 -10.54 16.84
CA ALA A 73 -7.35 -11.57 16.65
C ALA A 73 -7.60 -12.38 17.93
N ARG A 74 -6.55 -12.78 18.62
CA ARG A 74 -6.66 -13.50 19.92
C ARG A 74 -7.30 -12.63 21.00
N LEU A 75 -6.96 -11.35 21.09
CA LEU A 75 -7.59 -10.42 22.03
C LEU A 75 -9.09 -10.26 21.79
N GLU A 76 -9.55 -10.37 20.56
CA GLU A 76 -10.97 -10.32 20.20
C GLU A 76 -11.67 -11.69 20.28
N GLY A 77 -10.95 -12.76 20.61
CA GLY A 77 -11.48 -14.10 20.86
C GLY A 77 -11.57 -14.99 19.61
N PHE A 78 -10.90 -14.64 18.51
CA PHE A 78 -10.86 -15.47 17.32
C PHE A 78 -9.81 -16.58 17.42
N LYS A 79 -10.09 -17.72 16.80
CA LYS A 79 -9.07 -18.69 16.43
C LYS A 79 -8.14 -18.09 15.38
N THR A 80 -6.89 -18.56 15.36
CA THR A 80 -5.85 -18.01 14.52
C THR A 80 -5.11 -19.09 13.74
N LEU A 81 -4.85 -18.82 12.46
CA LEU A 81 -4.13 -19.69 11.55
C LEU A 81 -2.91 -18.96 10.99
N GLY A 82 -1.72 -19.49 11.25
CA GLY A 82 -0.48 -19.06 10.61
C GLY A 82 -0.21 -19.84 9.33
N ILE A 83 0.13 -19.16 8.25
CA ILE A 83 0.52 -19.77 6.98
C ILE A 83 1.99 -19.49 6.75
N ALA A 84 2.82 -20.51 6.61
CA ALA A 84 4.27 -20.34 6.53
C ALA A 84 4.93 -21.29 5.53
N VAL A 85 6.03 -20.81 4.95
CA VAL A 85 6.99 -21.60 4.17
C VAL A 85 8.26 -21.75 5.02
N GLY A 86 8.63 -23.00 5.29
CA GLY A 86 9.82 -23.35 6.08
C GLY A 86 9.65 -23.28 7.60
N GLU A 87 10.14 -24.30 8.29
CA GLU A 87 10.00 -24.50 9.74
C GLU A 87 10.63 -23.38 10.59
N ASN A 88 11.71 -22.74 10.10
CA ASN A 88 12.34 -21.63 10.82
C ASN A 88 11.39 -20.44 10.99
N ARG A 89 10.50 -20.21 10.01
CA ARG A 89 9.49 -19.14 10.07
C ARG A 89 8.47 -19.40 11.17
N ARG A 90 8.02 -20.63 11.32
CA ARG A 90 7.11 -21.08 12.39
C ARG A 90 7.77 -20.99 13.77
N ARG A 91 9.03 -21.41 13.88
CA ARG A 91 9.73 -21.58 15.16
C ARG A 91 9.81 -20.32 16.00
N TYR A 92 10.07 -19.16 15.40
CA TYR A 92 10.26 -17.92 16.16
C TYR A 92 8.98 -17.40 16.82
N TYR A 93 7.79 -17.79 16.33
CA TYR A 93 6.51 -17.40 16.94
C TYR A 93 6.35 -17.94 18.35
N LYS A 94 7.02 -19.03 18.68
CA LYS A 94 7.06 -19.56 20.05
C LYS A 94 7.65 -18.59 21.08
N ALA A 95 8.42 -17.60 20.61
CA ALA A 95 8.91 -16.53 21.47
C ALA A 95 7.84 -15.47 21.79
N PHE A 96 6.70 -15.50 21.09
CA PHE A 96 5.60 -14.55 21.22
C PHE A 96 4.27 -15.25 21.52
N PRO A 97 4.07 -15.82 22.75
CA PRO A 97 2.89 -16.64 23.06
C PRO A 97 1.55 -15.93 22.81
N GLY A 98 1.51 -14.58 22.98
CA GLY A 98 0.30 -13.79 22.71
C GLY A 98 -0.04 -13.63 21.23
N ALA A 99 0.86 -14.04 20.34
CA ALA A 99 0.71 -13.95 18.87
C ALA A 99 1.06 -15.29 18.17
N GLU A 100 1.32 -16.36 18.93
CA GLU A 100 1.51 -17.69 18.35
C GLU A 100 0.16 -18.18 17.80
N PRO A 101 0.08 -18.57 16.51
CA PRO A 101 -1.17 -19.11 15.95
C PRO A 101 -1.63 -20.38 16.66
N ASP A 102 -2.94 -20.58 16.73
CA ASP A 102 -3.52 -21.81 17.28
C ASP A 102 -3.30 -22.99 16.34
N GLU A 103 -3.24 -22.73 15.03
CA GLU A 103 -3.02 -23.73 13.97
C GLU A 103 -2.01 -23.20 12.92
N TRP A 104 -1.30 -24.12 12.27
CA TRP A 104 -0.35 -23.81 11.21
C TRP A 104 -0.66 -24.57 9.93
N LEU A 105 -0.65 -23.86 8.79
CA LEU A 105 -0.54 -24.44 7.46
C LEU A 105 0.89 -24.25 6.97
N MET A 106 1.62 -25.36 6.84
CA MET A 106 2.99 -25.35 6.31
C MET A 106 2.98 -25.67 4.82
N LEU A 107 3.60 -24.81 4.01
CA LEU A 107 3.65 -24.91 2.56
C LEU A 107 5.11 -24.98 2.09
N GLU A 108 5.32 -25.48 0.88
CA GLU A 108 6.63 -25.40 0.18
C GLU A 108 6.75 -24.06 -0.58
N ASP A 109 5.65 -23.56 -1.13
CA ASP A 109 5.56 -22.26 -1.81
C ASP A 109 4.21 -21.60 -1.45
N TYR A 110 4.20 -20.27 -1.22
CA TYR A 110 2.95 -19.57 -0.87
C TYR A 110 1.88 -19.64 -1.96
N ARG A 111 2.24 -19.89 -3.22
CA ARG A 111 1.27 -20.05 -4.32
C ARG A 111 0.39 -21.29 -4.16
N GLU A 112 0.82 -22.28 -3.39
CA GLU A 112 0.00 -23.45 -3.04
C GLU A 112 -1.27 -23.06 -2.28
N MET A 113 -1.33 -21.88 -1.65
CA MET A 113 -2.56 -21.37 -1.03
C MET A 113 -3.76 -21.43 -1.98
N LEU A 114 -3.56 -21.31 -3.28
CA LEU A 114 -4.63 -21.39 -4.28
C LEU A 114 -5.29 -22.78 -4.30
N ASP A 115 -4.52 -23.84 -4.04
CA ASP A 115 -4.98 -25.21 -4.03
C ASP A 115 -5.69 -25.58 -2.71
N TYR A 116 -5.46 -24.77 -1.66
CA TYR A 116 -6.06 -24.96 -0.34
C TYR A 116 -7.38 -24.18 -0.13
N ALA A 117 -7.98 -23.60 -1.16
CA ALA A 117 -9.14 -22.75 -1.03
C ALA A 117 -10.31 -23.43 -0.29
N GLU A 118 -10.67 -24.66 -0.65
CA GLU A 118 -11.70 -25.44 0.03
C GLU A 118 -11.31 -25.78 1.46
N TRP A 119 -10.05 -26.12 1.72
CA TRP A 119 -9.53 -26.39 3.05
C TRP A 119 -9.67 -25.19 3.98
N PHE A 120 -9.42 -23.97 3.49
CA PHE A 120 -9.64 -22.74 4.23
C PHE A 120 -11.12 -22.50 4.50
N ARG A 121 -11.98 -22.64 3.50
CA ARG A 121 -13.43 -22.44 3.68
C ARG A 121 -14.03 -23.42 4.69
N ASN A 122 -13.66 -24.69 4.65
CA ASN A 122 -14.11 -25.72 5.62
C ASN A 122 -13.65 -25.44 7.06
N ARG A 123 -12.76 -24.46 7.27
CA ARG A 123 -12.28 -23.99 8.59
C ARG A 123 -12.75 -22.58 8.93
N ASN A 124 -13.72 -22.06 8.19
CA ASN A 124 -14.26 -20.70 8.34
C ASN A 124 -13.14 -19.62 8.33
N VAL A 125 -12.12 -19.80 7.48
CA VAL A 125 -10.97 -18.88 7.46
C VAL A 125 -11.31 -17.61 6.73
N VAL A 126 -11.02 -16.47 7.36
CA VAL A 126 -10.95 -15.14 6.72
C VAL A 126 -9.48 -14.75 6.66
N ILE A 127 -8.96 -14.54 5.46
CA ILE A 127 -7.57 -14.13 5.25
C ILE A 127 -7.43 -12.63 5.46
N ILE A 128 -6.43 -12.23 6.26
CA ILE A 128 -6.07 -10.81 6.42
C ILE A 128 -4.90 -10.50 5.49
N PRO A 129 -5.11 -9.64 4.47
CA PRO A 129 -4.05 -9.28 3.54
C PRO A 129 -3.07 -8.28 4.17
N HIS A 130 -1.78 -8.48 3.88
CA HIS A 130 -0.70 -7.55 4.16
C HIS A 130 0.32 -7.55 3.01
N GLY A 131 1.29 -6.64 3.04
CA GLY A 131 2.23 -6.44 1.92
C GLY A 131 2.90 -7.72 1.43
N SER A 132 3.39 -8.57 2.34
CA SER A 132 4.06 -9.82 1.95
C SER A 132 3.12 -10.83 1.29
N LEU A 133 1.86 -10.91 1.70
CA LEU A 133 0.91 -11.81 1.04
C LEU A 133 0.76 -11.45 -0.44
N VAL A 134 0.56 -10.15 -0.72
CA VAL A 134 0.42 -9.66 -2.10
C VAL A 134 1.71 -9.85 -2.89
N GLU A 135 2.87 -9.64 -2.25
CA GLU A 135 4.18 -9.85 -2.88
C GLU A 135 4.45 -11.31 -3.22
N TYR A 136 4.17 -12.23 -2.30
CA TYR A 136 4.46 -13.66 -2.47
C TYR A 136 3.53 -14.36 -3.46
N LEU A 137 2.24 -14.03 -3.43
CA LEU A 137 1.27 -14.55 -4.38
C LEU A 137 1.30 -13.84 -5.74
N GLY A 138 1.64 -12.55 -5.75
CA GLY A 138 1.38 -11.64 -6.85
C GLY A 138 -0.08 -11.17 -6.89
N SER A 139 -0.32 -9.95 -7.36
CA SER A 139 -1.65 -9.31 -7.33
C SER A 139 -2.73 -10.12 -8.07
N SER A 140 -2.39 -10.75 -9.19
CA SER A 140 -3.31 -11.56 -9.98
C SER A 140 -3.79 -12.80 -9.21
N ASN A 141 -2.85 -13.59 -8.66
CA ASN A 141 -3.17 -14.79 -7.89
C ASN A 141 -3.93 -14.44 -6.60
N PHE A 142 -3.55 -13.33 -5.92
CA PHE A 142 -4.28 -12.89 -4.75
C PHE A 142 -5.75 -12.54 -5.09
N ARG A 143 -5.99 -11.88 -6.21
CA ARG A 143 -7.35 -11.58 -6.67
C ARG A 143 -8.18 -12.82 -6.98
N SER A 144 -7.55 -13.89 -7.48
CA SER A 144 -8.20 -15.16 -7.81
C SER A 144 -8.31 -16.13 -6.63
N LEU A 145 -7.76 -15.80 -5.46
CA LEU A 145 -7.83 -16.64 -4.27
C LEU A 145 -9.29 -16.84 -3.81
N GLN A 146 -9.80 -18.07 -3.88
CA GLN A 146 -11.20 -18.39 -3.59
C GLN A 146 -11.46 -18.61 -2.09
N VAL A 147 -11.12 -17.61 -1.29
CA VAL A 147 -11.30 -17.60 0.17
C VAL A 147 -11.74 -16.20 0.59
N PRO A 148 -12.70 -16.03 1.51
CA PRO A 148 -13.05 -14.72 2.04
C PRO A 148 -11.83 -13.97 2.57
N THR A 149 -11.67 -12.72 2.16
CA THR A 149 -10.53 -11.87 2.51
C THR A 149 -11.04 -10.57 3.12
N PHE A 150 -10.43 -10.12 4.21
CA PHE A 150 -10.76 -8.82 4.79
C PHE A 150 -10.36 -7.67 3.87
N GLY A 151 -11.23 -6.69 3.73
CA GLY A 151 -11.01 -5.53 2.88
C GLY A 151 -11.45 -5.76 1.43
N ASN A 152 -11.14 -4.80 0.57
CA ASN A 152 -11.48 -4.86 -0.85
C ASN A 152 -10.25 -5.28 -1.67
N ARG A 153 -10.21 -6.55 -2.11
CA ARG A 153 -9.10 -7.05 -2.96
C ARG A 153 -9.03 -6.39 -4.34
N GLY A 154 -10.14 -5.83 -4.82
CA GLY A 154 -10.17 -5.10 -6.09
C GLY A 154 -9.30 -3.85 -6.05
N ILE A 155 -9.29 -3.14 -4.92
CA ILE A 155 -8.52 -1.91 -4.76
C ILE A 155 -7.00 -2.15 -4.79
N LEU A 156 -6.53 -3.35 -4.47
CA LEU A 156 -5.11 -3.71 -4.54
C LEU A 156 -4.58 -3.73 -5.98
N HIS A 157 -5.47 -3.80 -6.97
CA HIS A 157 -5.10 -3.61 -8.36
C HIS A 157 -4.67 -2.16 -8.66
N TRP A 158 -5.33 -1.20 -8.02
CA TRP A 158 -4.96 0.21 -8.09
C TRP A 158 -3.65 0.48 -7.33
N GLU A 159 -3.46 -0.13 -6.17
CA GLU A 159 -2.20 -0.08 -5.43
C GLU A 159 -1.02 -0.66 -6.22
N SER A 160 -1.21 -1.69 -7.03
CA SER A 160 -0.12 -2.38 -7.73
C SER A 160 0.50 -1.61 -8.89
N SER A 161 -0.11 -0.50 -9.35
CA SER A 161 0.37 0.34 -10.45
C SER A 161 0.66 1.76 -9.98
N ARG A 162 1.88 2.26 -10.20
CA ARG A 162 2.26 3.64 -9.85
C ARG A 162 1.39 4.68 -10.52
N GLU A 163 1.01 4.45 -11.78
CA GLU A 163 0.14 5.36 -12.52
C GLU A 163 -1.26 5.40 -11.93
N ARG A 164 -1.85 4.23 -11.62
CA ARG A 164 -3.18 4.14 -11.00
C ARG A 164 -3.19 4.72 -9.60
N GLN A 165 -2.17 4.44 -8.78
CA GLN A 165 -2.04 5.08 -7.48
C GLN A 165 -2.05 6.60 -7.61
N ARG A 166 -1.30 7.14 -8.59
CA ARG A 166 -1.25 8.56 -8.84
C ARG A 166 -2.61 9.13 -9.20
N GLN A 167 -3.30 8.52 -10.18
CA GLN A 167 -4.64 8.92 -10.59
C GLN A 167 -5.62 8.91 -9.39
N TRP A 168 -5.56 7.88 -8.58
CA TRP A 168 -6.40 7.76 -7.39
C TRP A 168 -6.11 8.85 -6.35
N LEU A 169 -4.85 9.06 -6.00
CA LEU A 169 -4.44 10.06 -5.02
C LEU A 169 -4.73 11.49 -5.50
N GLU A 170 -4.54 11.78 -6.78
CA GLU A 170 -4.90 13.07 -7.38
C GLU A 170 -6.42 13.29 -7.37
N ALA A 171 -7.23 12.28 -7.70
CA ALA A 171 -8.68 12.33 -7.57
C ALA A 171 -9.13 12.54 -6.12
N GLY A 172 -8.39 12.00 -5.14
CA GLY A 172 -8.57 12.24 -3.71
C GLY A 172 -8.15 13.64 -3.23
N GLY A 173 -7.56 14.47 -4.10
CA GLY A 173 -7.08 15.81 -3.74
C GLY A 173 -5.75 15.81 -2.98
N CYS A 174 -4.99 14.73 -3.06
CA CYS A 174 -3.64 14.69 -2.51
C CYS A 174 -2.67 15.52 -3.37
N THR A 175 -1.83 16.30 -2.72
CA THR A 175 -0.69 16.93 -3.39
C THR A 175 0.41 15.88 -3.56
N MET A 176 0.84 15.68 -4.80
CA MET A 176 1.91 14.72 -5.12
C MET A 176 3.15 15.44 -5.64
N PRO A 177 4.33 14.81 -5.53
CA PRO A 177 5.51 15.31 -6.22
C PRO A 177 5.23 15.47 -7.72
N LYS A 178 5.61 16.64 -8.28
CA LYS A 178 5.41 16.96 -9.71
C LYS A 178 6.15 15.95 -10.58
N VAL A 179 5.51 15.49 -11.66
CA VAL A 179 6.15 14.67 -12.68
C VAL A 179 6.39 15.55 -13.91
N TYR A 180 7.59 15.47 -14.48
CA TYR A 180 7.99 16.23 -15.66
C TYR A 180 7.95 15.30 -16.87
N THR A 181 7.15 15.65 -17.86
CA THR A 181 7.07 14.93 -19.14
C THR A 181 8.15 15.41 -20.11
N ASP A 182 8.50 16.70 -20.05
CA ASP A 182 9.63 17.27 -20.78
C ASP A 182 10.76 17.61 -19.79
N PRO A 183 11.97 17.07 -19.99
CA PRO A 183 13.12 17.41 -19.15
C PRO A 183 13.49 18.91 -19.18
N HIS A 184 13.10 19.66 -20.22
CA HIS A 184 13.36 21.10 -20.31
C HIS A 184 12.54 21.90 -19.28
N ASP A 185 11.43 21.34 -18.79
CA ASP A 185 10.55 21.96 -17.81
C ASP A 185 11.05 21.78 -16.36
N ILE A 186 12.23 21.16 -16.16
CA ILE A 186 12.81 20.98 -14.83
C ILE A 186 13.11 22.36 -14.22
N ASP A 187 12.35 22.73 -13.20
CA ASP A 187 12.39 24.02 -12.49
C ASP A 187 12.99 23.92 -11.07
N GLY A 188 13.45 22.74 -10.64
CA GLY A 188 14.05 22.48 -9.34
C GLY A 188 14.70 21.10 -9.28
N PRO A 189 15.14 20.67 -8.08
CA PRO A 189 15.72 19.34 -7.91
C PRO A 189 14.73 18.23 -8.28
N VAL A 190 15.20 17.26 -9.07
CA VAL A 190 14.41 16.11 -9.50
C VAL A 190 15.12 14.80 -9.18
N ILE A 191 14.33 13.76 -8.98
CA ILE A 191 14.79 12.37 -8.97
C ILE A 191 14.40 11.72 -10.28
N VAL A 192 15.36 11.17 -10.99
CA VAL A 192 15.17 10.42 -12.23
C VAL A 192 15.24 8.93 -11.87
N LYS A 193 14.18 8.20 -12.15
CA LYS A 193 14.03 6.79 -11.80
C LYS A 193 13.93 5.98 -13.08
N TYR A 194 14.82 5.05 -13.29
CA TYR A 194 14.77 4.10 -14.41
C TYR A 194 13.75 2.99 -14.17
N ALA A 195 13.30 2.36 -15.25
CA ALA A 195 12.40 1.21 -15.16
C ALA A 195 13.05 0.10 -14.29
N GLY A 196 12.27 -0.47 -13.38
CA GLY A 196 12.77 -1.49 -12.44
C GLY A 196 13.57 -0.98 -11.23
N ALA A 197 13.73 0.34 -11.06
CA ALA A 197 14.36 0.92 -9.88
C ALA A 197 13.67 0.45 -8.59
N LYS A 198 14.41 -0.21 -7.69
CA LYS A 198 13.93 -0.72 -6.39
C LYS A 198 14.99 -0.53 -5.30
N GLY A 199 14.56 -0.34 -4.07
CA GLY A 199 15.43 -0.35 -2.90
C GLY A 199 16.58 0.66 -2.95
N GLY A 200 16.35 1.82 -3.56
CA GLY A 200 17.34 2.89 -3.64
C GLY A 200 18.42 2.71 -4.71
N ARG A 201 18.17 1.86 -5.71
CA ARG A 201 19.04 1.68 -6.88
C ARG A 201 18.29 2.01 -8.16
N GLY A 202 19.03 2.36 -9.23
CA GLY A 202 18.46 2.69 -10.53
C GLY A 202 17.81 4.07 -10.58
N TYR A 203 18.36 5.05 -9.84
CA TYR A 203 17.97 6.45 -9.90
C TYR A 203 19.19 7.37 -9.74
N PHE A 204 19.01 8.63 -10.15
CA PHE A 204 19.94 9.71 -9.80
C PHE A 204 19.16 11.00 -9.52
N ILE A 205 19.82 11.97 -8.88
CA ILE A 205 19.28 13.31 -8.60
C ILE A 205 19.91 14.30 -9.54
N ALA A 206 19.08 15.14 -10.17
CA ALA A 206 19.52 16.25 -10.98
C ALA A 206 18.95 17.57 -10.42
N ARG A 207 19.74 18.66 -10.47
CA ARG A 207 19.32 19.98 -9.99
C ARG A 207 18.50 20.75 -11.03
N ASP A 208 18.82 20.52 -12.30
CA ASP A 208 18.29 21.24 -13.45
C ASP A 208 18.42 20.39 -14.73
N TYR A 209 17.89 20.88 -15.83
CA TYR A 209 18.00 20.23 -17.14
C TYR A 209 19.44 19.93 -17.55
N ARG A 210 20.41 20.81 -17.27
CA ARG A 210 21.82 20.62 -17.65
C ARG A 210 22.44 19.44 -16.90
N ASP A 211 22.12 19.33 -15.61
CA ASP A 211 22.58 18.24 -14.76
C ASP A 211 21.91 16.92 -15.16
N PHE A 212 20.61 16.94 -15.47
CA PHE A 212 19.89 15.82 -16.06
C PHE A 212 20.58 15.32 -17.34
N ARG A 213 20.82 16.21 -18.31
CA ARG A 213 21.43 15.85 -19.60
C ARG A 213 22.82 15.25 -19.49
N ARG A 214 23.56 15.55 -18.44
CA ARG A 214 24.90 15.01 -18.18
C ARG A 214 24.88 13.57 -17.67
N ASN A 215 23.85 13.22 -16.90
CA ASN A 215 23.79 11.96 -16.15
C ASN A 215 22.76 10.98 -16.69
N ALA A 216 21.79 11.43 -17.49
CA ALA A 216 20.73 10.56 -18.00
C ALA A 216 21.24 9.63 -19.11
N ASP A 217 20.94 8.34 -18.95
CA ASP A 217 20.91 7.41 -20.06
C ASP A 217 19.55 7.54 -20.75
N LEU A 218 19.55 7.99 -22.00
CA LEU A 218 18.34 8.26 -22.77
C LEU A 218 17.85 7.04 -23.57
N GLU A 219 18.59 5.92 -23.51
CA GLU A 219 18.18 4.68 -24.14
C GLU A 219 17.28 3.84 -23.21
N ASP A 220 17.38 4.08 -21.90
CA ASP A 220 16.55 3.44 -20.90
C ASP A 220 15.26 4.23 -20.63
N GLU A 221 14.18 3.53 -20.32
CA GLU A 221 12.92 4.14 -19.89
C GLU A 221 13.07 4.71 -18.47
N PHE A 222 12.67 5.98 -18.29
CA PHE A 222 12.77 6.67 -17.00
C PHE A 222 11.58 7.59 -16.73
N THR A 223 11.41 7.92 -15.45
CA THR A 223 10.46 8.93 -14.97
C THR A 223 11.22 10.04 -14.25
N ILE A 224 10.91 11.30 -14.58
CA ILE A 224 11.44 12.49 -13.90
C ILE A 224 10.38 12.97 -12.91
N GLN A 225 10.76 13.06 -11.64
CA GLN A 225 9.86 13.48 -10.58
C GLN A 225 10.53 14.53 -9.69
N GLU A 226 9.76 15.49 -9.19
CA GLU A 226 10.21 16.43 -8.16
C GLU A 226 10.90 15.69 -7.02
N TYR A 227 12.07 16.13 -6.62
CA TYR A 227 12.75 15.64 -5.43
C TYR A 227 12.29 16.45 -4.22
N ALA A 228 11.17 16.04 -3.64
CA ALA A 228 10.62 16.68 -2.46
C ALA A 228 11.54 16.45 -1.24
N LEU A 229 11.94 17.54 -0.59
CA LEU A 229 12.74 17.52 0.62
C LEU A 229 11.83 17.71 1.85
N GLY A 230 12.03 16.89 2.87
CA GLY A 230 11.24 16.97 4.10
C GLY A 230 11.36 15.73 4.97
N CYS A 231 10.50 15.65 5.97
CA CYS A 231 10.37 14.48 6.83
C CYS A 231 9.40 13.48 6.23
N ARG A 232 9.80 12.22 6.15
CA ARG A 232 8.91 11.14 5.72
C ARG A 232 8.07 10.69 6.90
N TYR A 233 6.74 10.67 6.72
CA TYR A 233 5.77 10.13 7.65
C TYR A 233 4.83 9.17 6.94
N TYR A 234 4.51 8.08 7.62
CA TYR A 234 3.63 7.02 7.18
C TYR A 234 2.38 7.08 8.05
N LEU A 235 1.26 7.52 7.47
CA LEU A 235 0.01 7.74 8.20
C LEU A 235 -0.89 6.53 8.04
N HIS A 236 -1.12 5.79 9.13
CA HIS A 236 -1.93 4.57 9.14
C HIS A 236 -3.35 4.90 9.54
N PHE A 237 -4.22 4.92 8.55
CA PHE A 237 -5.65 5.11 8.72
C PHE A 237 -6.40 3.78 8.70
N PHE A 238 -7.62 3.82 9.17
CA PHE A 238 -8.60 2.74 9.07
C PHE A 238 -9.94 3.33 8.61
N PHE A 239 -10.53 2.73 7.59
CA PHE A 239 -11.86 3.08 7.13
C PHE A 239 -12.83 1.93 7.38
N ASP A 240 -13.92 2.23 8.09
CA ASP A 240 -14.99 1.28 8.42
C ASP A 240 -16.29 1.72 7.74
N PRO A 241 -16.70 1.07 6.64
CA PRO A 241 -17.92 1.43 5.91
C PRO A 241 -19.20 1.12 6.69
N THR A 242 -19.13 0.32 7.75
CA THR A 242 -20.29 -0.08 8.55
C THR A 242 -20.51 0.80 9.78
N ALA A 243 -19.59 1.72 10.08
CA ALA A 243 -19.68 2.59 11.25
C ALA A 243 -20.37 3.92 10.91
N THR A 244 -21.30 4.32 11.77
CA THR A 244 -22.14 5.53 11.59
C THR A 244 -21.80 6.63 12.58
N ASP A 245 -20.79 6.45 13.42
CA ASP A 245 -20.29 7.40 14.42
C ASP A 245 -18.87 7.89 14.10
N GLY A 246 -18.35 8.84 14.86
CA GLY A 246 -17.01 9.39 14.71
C GLY A 246 -16.84 10.28 13.48
N PHE A 247 -15.63 10.34 12.94
CA PHE A 247 -15.32 11.14 11.75
C PHE A 247 -15.87 10.45 10.48
N GLN A 248 -16.96 10.97 9.94
CA GLN A 248 -17.66 10.40 8.78
C GLN A 248 -17.08 10.93 7.48
N VAL A 249 -16.71 10.01 6.59
CA VAL A 249 -16.26 10.34 5.23
C VAL A 249 -17.45 10.77 4.39
N GLN A 250 -17.34 11.95 3.79
CA GLN A 250 -18.37 12.47 2.88
C GLN A 250 -18.11 11.97 1.46
N GLY A 251 -19.13 11.35 0.88
CA GLY A 251 -19.09 10.92 -0.52
C GLY A 251 -18.98 12.10 -1.48
N ARG A 252 -18.25 11.88 -2.59
CA ARG A 252 -18.09 12.82 -3.70
C ARG A 252 -18.62 12.18 -4.99
N GLY A 253 -18.66 12.92 -6.08
CA GLY A 253 -19.07 12.40 -7.38
C GLY A 253 -20.45 11.74 -7.34
N SER A 254 -20.53 10.47 -7.74
CA SER A 254 -21.77 9.68 -7.74
C SER A 254 -22.33 9.40 -6.34
N HIS A 255 -21.51 9.55 -5.30
CA HIS A 255 -21.87 9.35 -3.90
C HIS A 255 -22.08 10.66 -3.12
N ALA A 256 -22.17 11.81 -3.80
CA ALA A 256 -22.30 13.11 -3.16
C ALA A 256 -23.50 13.16 -2.19
N GLY A 257 -23.27 13.65 -0.99
CA GLY A 257 -24.28 13.76 0.08
C GLY A 257 -24.53 12.48 0.88
N GLN A 258 -23.77 11.41 0.62
CA GLN A 258 -23.83 10.17 1.40
C GLN A 258 -22.70 10.14 2.43
N ASN A 259 -22.97 9.61 3.62
CA ASN A 259 -21.96 9.19 4.57
C ASN A 259 -21.46 7.80 4.17
N LEU A 260 -20.17 7.67 3.89
CA LEU A 260 -19.58 6.43 3.40
C LEU A 260 -19.10 5.51 4.54
N GLY A 261 -18.93 6.05 5.75
CA GLY A 261 -18.42 5.34 6.91
C GLY A 261 -17.42 6.15 7.71
N ARG A 262 -16.82 5.52 8.73
CA ARG A 262 -15.91 6.16 9.68
C ARG A 262 -14.45 6.04 9.26
N LEU A 263 -13.72 7.14 9.33
CA LEU A 263 -12.28 7.24 9.18
C LEU A 263 -11.61 7.41 10.54
N GLU A 264 -10.57 6.64 10.80
CA GLU A 264 -9.77 6.69 12.02
C GLU A 264 -8.28 6.81 11.67
N LEU A 265 -7.53 7.68 12.37
CA LEU A 265 -6.07 7.65 12.34
C LEU A 265 -5.61 6.73 13.48
N LEU A 266 -5.04 5.57 13.14
CA LEU A 266 -4.63 4.58 14.14
C LEU A 266 -3.20 4.81 14.64
N SER A 267 -2.26 5.15 13.75
CA SER A 267 -0.86 5.30 14.13
C SER A 267 -0.06 6.03 13.06
N MET A 268 1.17 6.39 13.40
CA MET A 268 2.15 6.95 12.47
C MET A 268 3.54 6.41 12.75
N ASP A 269 4.31 6.18 11.69
CA ASP A 269 5.71 5.76 11.83
C ASP A 269 6.67 6.52 10.90
N ARG A 270 7.93 6.35 11.19
CA ARG A 270 9.06 6.60 10.29
C ARG A 270 9.76 5.27 10.05
N ARG A 271 10.40 5.14 8.90
CA ARG A 271 11.16 3.93 8.56
C ARG A 271 12.66 4.17 8.74
N ASP A 272 13.34 3.20 9.32
CA ASP A 272 14.79 3.14 9.38
C ASP A 272 15.30 2.48 8.10
N GLU A 273 16.17 3.18 7.38
CA GLU A 273 16.74 2.71 6.12
C GLU A 273 18.20 2.33 6.34
N ALA A 274 18.61 1.19 5.76
CA ALA A 274 19.96 0.65 5.95
C ALA A 274 21.04 1.66 5.52
N ASN A 275 22.07 1.78 6.32
CA ASN A 275 23.25 2.63 6.22
C ASN A 275 23.03 4.17 6.06
N VAL A 276 21.78 4.64 5.93
CA VAL A 276 21.51 6.10 5.85
C VAL A 276 21.95 6.82 7.13
N ASP A 277 21.73 6.21 8.29
CA ASP A 277 22.17 6.73 9.58
C ASP A 277 23.68 6.96 9.65
N GLU A 278 24.48 6.06 9.10
CA GLU A 278 25.93 6.20 9.05
C GLU A 278 26.37 7.39 8.21
N PHE A 279 25.70 7.59 7.05
CA PHE A 279 25.95 8.77 6.21
C PHE A 279 25.65 10.07 6.96
N TYR A 280 24.60 10.09 7.76
CA TYR A 280 24.20 11.25 8.56
C TYR A 280 25.14 11.49 9.72
N LYS A 281 25.46 10.46 10.51
CA LYS A 281 26.29 10.55 11.73
C LYS A 281 27.73 10.91 11.45
N LEU A 282 28.31 10.33 10.41
CA LEU A 282 29.71 10.57 10.06
C LEU A 282 29.95 11.94 9.40
N GLY A 283 28.90 12.62 8.93
CA GLY A 283 29.01 13.91 8.26
C GLY A 283 29.86 13.90 6.98
N SER A 284 30.23 12.69 6.52
CA SER A 284 31.21 12.51 5.45
C SER A 284 30.65 11.74 4.26
N LEU A 285 29.46 12.16 3.82
CA LEU A 285 28.80 11.66 2.60
C LEU A 285 29.77 11.61 1.40
N ARG A 286 30.63 12.63 1.30
CA ARG A 286 31.63 12.74 0.26
C ARG A 286 32.67 11.61 0.35
N ASP A 287 33.25 11.39 1.54
CA ASP A 287 34.30 10.39 1.73
C ASP A 287 33.80 8.97 1.50
N LEU A 288 32.55 8.67 1.87
CA LEU A 288 31.94 7.37 1.63
C LEU A 288 31.71 7.14 0.12
N ARG A 289 31.19 8.14 -0.60
CA ARG A 289 31.00 8.07 -2.04
C ARG A 289 32.31 7.97 -2.80
N GLU A 290 33.34 8.70 -2.41
CA GLU A 290 34.70 8.60 -2.99
C GLU A 290 35.30 7.20 -2.81
N LYS A 291 34.82 6.42 -1.82
CA LYS A 291 35.18 5.02 -1.58
C LYS A 291 34.19 4.03 -2.21
N GLY A 292 33.26 4.49 -3.04
CA GLY A 292 32.27 3.65 -3.70
C GLY A 292 31.19 3.11 -2.76
N ILE A 293 30.99 3.72 -1.58
CA ILE A 293 29.94 3.34 -0.64
C ILE A 293 28.72 4.26 -0.88
N GLU A 294 27.65 3.70 -1.40
CA GLU A 294 26.41 4.43 -1.69
C GLU A 294 25.35 4.20 -0.59
N PRO A 295 24.51 5.22 -0.28
CA PRO A 295 23.40 5.02 0.65
C PRO A 295 22.42 3.98 0.15
N SER A 296 21.83 3.24 1.08
CA SER A 296 20.76 2.27 0.80
C SER A 296 19.48 2.72 1.48
N PHE A 297 18.35 2.55 0.78
CA PHE A 297 17.01 2.88 1.27
C PHE A 297 16.19 1.61 1.56
N VAL A 298 16.88 0.51 1.84
CA VAL A 298 16.23 -0.74 2.29
C VAL A 298 15.72 -0.52 3.70
N VAL A 299 14.42 -0.65 3.89
CA VAL A 299 13.79 -0.54 5.21
C VAL A 299 14.18 -1.72 6.08
N THR A 300 14.78 -1.41 7.24
CA THR A 300 15.24 -2.41 8.23
C THR A 300 14.44 -2.36 9.53
N GLY A 301 13.72 -1.26 9.79
CA GLY A 301 12.94 -1.06 10.99
C GLY A 301 11.93 0.08 10.85
N ASN A 302 11.15 0.26 11.91
CA ASN A 302 10.14 1.32 12.00
C ASN A 302 10.21 1.98 13.38
N GLN A 303 10.04 3.29 13.42
CA GLN A 303 9.99 4.08 14.64
C GLN A 303 8.59 4.68 14.82
N PRO A 304 7.93 4.49 15.98
CA PRO A 304 6.68 5.16 16.29
C PRO A 304 6.88 6.66 16.41
N VAL A 305 6.00 7.43 15.80
CA VAL A 305 6.05 8.90 15.85
C VAL A 305 4.66 9.50 16.01
N VAL A 306 4.62 10.77 16.42
CA VAL A 306 3.45 11.64 16.34
C VAL A 306 3.78 12.86 15.48
N ILE A 307 2.79 13.37 14.76
CA ILE A 307 2.92 14.58 13.95
C ILE A 307 2.47 15.80 14.79
N ARG A 308 2.89 16.99 14.38
CA ARG A 308 2.33 18.23 14.94
C ARG A 308 0.80 18.22 14.77
N GLU A 309 0.09 18.53 15.84
CA GLU A 309 -1.38 18.52 15.86
C GLU A 309 -1.98 19.45 14.78
N SER A 310 -1.33 20.58 14.52
CA SER A 310 -1.75 21.53 13.48
C SER A 310 -1.74 20.96 12.04
N LEU A 311 -1.11 19.82 11.80
CA LEU A 311 -1.09 19.12 10.51
C LEU A 311 -2.19 18.05 10.39
N LEU A 312 -2.83 17.66 11.50
CA LEU A 312 -3.87 16.62 11.49
C LEU A 312 -5.07 16.97 10.59
N PRO A 313 -5.59 18.22 10.56
CA PRO A 313 -6.68 18.54 9.65
C PRO A 313 -6.36 18.20 8.19
N ARG A 314 -5.17 18.56 7.72
CA ARG A 314 -4.76 18.26 6.34
C ARG A 314 -4.54 16.77 6.12
N ALA A 315 -4.03 16.05 7.10
CA ALA A 315 -3.88 14.59 7.02
C ALA A 315 -5.25 13.90 6.86
N PHE A 316 -6.27 14.35 7.60
CA PHE A 316 -7.64 13.83 7.48
C PHE A 316 -8.29 14.22 6.15
N GLU A 317 -8.12 15.45 5.65
CA GLU A 317 -8.62 15.85 4.33
C GLU A 317 -8.08 14.95 3.20
N MET A 318 -6.78 14.64 3.23
CA MET A 318 -6.16 13.76 2.24
C MET A 318 -6.72 12.34 2.34
N ALA A 319 -6.83 11.81 3.55
CA ALA A 319 -7.33 10.46 3.78
C ALA A 319 -8.83 10.34 3.43
N GLU A 320 -9.66 11.32 3.82
CA GLU A 320 -11.07 11.40 3.44
C GLU A 320 -11.24 11.45 1.92
N GLY A 321 -10.49 12.34 1.25
CA GLY A 321 -10.52 12.45 -0.20
C GLY A 321 -10.11 11.15 -0.90
N THR A 322 -9.06 10.49 -0.39
CA THR A 322 -8.58 9.21 -0.92
C THR A 322 -9.62 8.11 -0.76
N VAL A 323 -10.26 8.01 0.42
CA VAL A 323 -11.36 7.06 0.64
C VAL A 323 -12.53 7.36 -0.28
N SER A 324 -13.01 8.60 -0.33
CA SER A 324 -14.13 9.00 -1.18
C SER A 324 -13.85 8.70 -2.67
N ALA A 325 -12.65 9.03 -3.16
CA ALA A 325 -12.26 8.74 -4.54
C ALA A 325 -12.24 7.24 -4.84
N SER A 326 -11.97 6.38 -3.84
CA SER A 326 -11.90 4.94 -4.04
C SER A 326 -13.22 4.30 -4.50
N PHE A 327 -14.35 4.94 -4.24
CA PHE A 327 -15.67 4.48 -4.67
C PHE A 327 -15.97 4.80 -6.14
N GLU A 328 -15.16 5.66 -6.76
CA GLU A 328 -15.30 6.09 -8.16
C GLU A 328 -14.27 5.39 -9.09
N LEU A 329 -13.39 4.53 -8.56
CA LEU A 329 -12.31 3.93 -9.36
C LEU A 329 -12.79 2.93 -10.41
N GLU A 330 -13.86 2.19 -10.10
CA GLU A 330 -14.47 1.21 -11.00
C GLU A 330 -15.98 1.21 -10.77
N GLU A 331 -16.75 0.90 -11.80
CA GLU A 331 -18.20 0.79 -11.69
C GLU A 331 -18.58 -0.31 -10.68
N GLY A 332 -19.40 0.04 -9.70
CA GLY A 332 -19.81 -0.86 -8.62
C GLY A 332 -18.71 -1.14 -7.58
N ALA A 333 -17.67 -0.31 -7.50
CA ALA A 333 -16.61 -0.46 -6.53
C ALA A 333 -17.14 -0.36 -5.09
N LYS A 334 -16.66 -1.26 -4.22
CA LYS A 334 -16.94 -1.18 -2.76
C LYS A 334 -16.10 -0.09 -2.08
N GLY A 335 -15.20 0.56 -2.80
CA GLY A 335 -14.26 1.54 -2.23
C GLY A 335 -13.21 0.92 -1.30
N MET A 336 -12.55 1.79 -0.54
CA MET A 336 -11.60 1.39 0.50
C MET A 336 -12.35 0.70 1.65
N ILE A 337 -11.73 -0.34 2.22
CA ILE A 337 -12.23 -1.03 3.42
C ILE A 337 -11.03 -1.40 4.29
N GLY A 338 -11.09 -1.05 5.57
CA GLY A 338 -10.08 -1.40 6.55
C GLY A 338 -8.85 -0.50 6.53
N PRO A 339 -7.65 -1.04 6.90
CA PRO A 339 -6.44 -0.25 7.05
C PRO A 339 -5.84 0.16 5.72
N PHE A 340 -5.32 1.38 5.69
CA PHE A 340 -4.48 1.88 4.60
C PHE A 340 -3.43 2.85 5.13
N CYS A 341 -2.40 3.09 4.35
CA CYS A 341 -1.33 4.00 4.71
C CYS A 341 -1.11 5.01 3.59
N LEU A 342 -1.09 6.30 3.93
CA LEU A 342 -0.57 7.35 3.07
C LEU A 342 0.90 7.55 3.37
N GLU A 343 1.76 7.32 2.37
CA GLU A 343 3.20 7.51 2.48
C GLU A 343 3.54 8.93 2.04
N THR A 344 4.04 9.74 2.97
CA THR A 344 4.12 11.19 2.79
C THR A 344 5.51 11.75 3.07
N ILE A 345 5.78 12.90 2.46
CA ILE A 345 6.86 13.83 2.84
C ILE A 345 6.20 15.12 3.33
N VAL A 346 6.58 15.58 4.50
CA VAL A 346 6.20 16.91 5.00
C VAL A 346 7.38 17.86 4.82
N THR A 347 7.20 18.89 3.99
CA THR A 347 8.23 19.87 3.67
C THR A 347 8.46 20.85 4.83
N ASP A 348 9.49 21.70 4.73
CA ASP A 348 9.74 22.79 5.66
C ASP A 348 8.69 23.91 5.61
N GLN A 349 7.87 23.95 4.57
CA GLN A 349 6.67 24.80 4.46
C GLN A 349 5.44 24.15 5.12
N LEU A 350 5.61 22.99 5.76
CA LEU A 350 4.53 22.19 6.39
C LEU A 350 3.50 21.66 5.39
N GLU A 351 3.90 21.48 4.14
CA GLU A 351 3.06 20.91 3.10
C GLU A 351 3.29 19.40 2.99
N PHE A 352 2.21 18.65 2.80
CA PHE A 352 2.28 17.23 2.48
C PHE A 352 2.48 17.01 0.98
N LYS A 353 3.39 16.09 0.67
CA LYS A 353 3.53 15.47 -0.64
C LYS A 353 3.30 13.97 -0.48
N VAL A 354 2.18 13.46 -0.98
CA VAL A 354 1.89 12.02 -0.94
C VAL A 354 2.58 11.35 -2.13
N PHE A 355 3.39 10.34 -1.89
CA PHE A 355 4.13 9.69 -2.98
C PHE A 355 3.71 8.23 -3.22
N GLU A 356 3.00 7.63 -2.27
CA GLU A 356 2.50 6.24 -2.37
C GLU A 356 1.31 6.03 -1.44
N ILE A 357 0.46 5.06 -1.78
CA ILE A 357 -0.59 4.52 -0.91
C ILE A 357 -0.44 3.01 -0.79
N SER A 358 -0.65 2.50 0.41
CA SER A 358 -0.81 1.07 0.67
C SER A 358 -2.23 0.82 1.15
N ALA A 359 -3.04 0.10 0.38
CA ALA A 359 -4.47 -0.11 0.64
C ALA A 359 -4.75 -1.37 1.50
N ARG A 360 -3.89 -1.64 2.47
CA ARG A 360 -3.93 -2.79 3.39
C ARG A 360 -3.07 -2.49 4.61
N ILE A 361 -3.00 -3.38 5.59
CA ILE A 361 -2.08 -3.23 6.71
C ILE A 361 -0.62 -3.32 6.24
N VAL A 362 0.22 -2.44 6.74
CA VAL A 362 1.65 -2.35 6.38
C VAL A 362 2.56 -2.60 7.58
N ALA A 363 3.84 -2.87 7.32
CA ALA A 363 4.84 -3.16 8.34
C ALA A 363 5.00 -2.06 9.39
N GLY A 364 4.83 -0.79 9.01
CA GLY A 364 4.94 0.37 9.89
C GLY A 364 3.93 0.41 11.03
N SER A 365 2.88 -0.41 10.99
CA SER A 365 1.96 -0.56 12.12
C SER A 365 2.50 -1.45 13.26
N ASN A 366 3.55 -2.24 13.03
CA ASN A 366 4.10 -3.19 14.03
C ASN A 366 4.60 -2.55 15.33
N PRO A 367 5.21 -1.34 15.35
CA PRO A 367 5.58 -0.69 16.60
C PRO A 367 4.43 -0.45 17.58
N PHE A 368 3.20 -0.53 17.10
CA PHE A 368 1.99 -0.22 17.86
C PHE A 368 1.15 -1.45 18.18
N ILE A 369 1.79 -2.57 18.47
CA ILE A 369 1.11 -3.83 18.78
C ILE A 369 0.17 -3.74 20.01
N GLY A 370 0.47 -2.83 20.93
CA GLY A 370 -0.34 -2.53 22.13
C GLY A 370 -1.22 -1.28 21.99
N GLY A 371 -1.29 -0.66 20.82
CA GLY A 371 -1.95 0.63 20.59
C GLY A 371 -0.93 1.75 20.29
N SER A 372 -1.43 2.92 19.93
CA SER A 372 -0.63 4.11 19.62
C SER A 372 -1.19 5.33 20.35
N PRO A 373 -0.45 6.45 20.42
CA PRO A 373 -0.98 7.69 20.98
C PRO A 373 -2.29 8.17 20.34
N TYR A 374 -2.54 7.81 19.08
CA TYR A 374 -3.78 8.19 18.38
C TYR A 374 -4.91 7.20 18.64
N SER A 375 -4.67 5.91 18.49
CA SER A 375 -5.69 4.89 18.72
C SER A 375 -6.13 4.82 20.19
N ASP A 376 -5.21 5.03 21.12
CA ASP A 376 -5.47 4.98 22.56
C ASP A 376 -6.36 6.13 23.07
N ILE A 377 -6.48 7.22 22.30
CA ILE A 377 -7.46 8.29 22.59
C ILE A 377 -8.90 7.77 22.42
N ASN A 378 -9.12 6.89 21.44
CA ASN A 378 -10.44 6.32 21.18
C ASN A 378 -10.68 5.07 22.04
N GLU A 379 -9.76 4.13 22.04
CA GLU A 379 -9.81 2.91 22.83
C GLU A 379 -8.39 2.42 23.16
N PRO A 380 -8.02 2.35 24.45
CA PRO A 380 -6.72 1.87 24.87
C PRO A 380 -6.39 0.48 24.32
N PHE A 381 -5.14 0.29 23.97
CA PHE A 381 -4.62 -0.99 23.43
C PHE A 381 -5.23 -1.40 22.07
N MET A 382 -5.73 -0.46 21.29
CA MET A 382 -6.25 -0.70 19.96
C MET A 382 -5.14 -0.66 18.92
N SER A 383 -4.56 -1.81 18.58
CA SER A 383 -3.66 -1.95 17.43
C SER A 383 -4.44 -2.05 16.12
N THR A 384 -3.78 -1.82 14.97
CA THR A 384 -4.41 -2.01 13.65
C THR A 384 -4.88 -3.47 13.46
N GLY A 385 -4.10 -4.45 13.90
CA GLY A 385 -4.50 -5.87 13.84
C GLY A 385 -5.74 -6.15 14.70
N ARG A 386 -5.80 -5.58 15.91
CA ARG A 386 -6.98 -5.70 16.78
C ARG A 386 -8.19 -4.97 16.18
N ARG A 387 -7.99 -3.81 15.54
CA ARG A 387 -9.07 -3.05 14.90
C ARG A 387 -9.69 -3.81 13.73
N ILE A 388 -8.87 -4.55 12.95
CA ILE A 388 -9.37 -5.47 11.92
C ILE A 388 -10.26 -6.55 12.56
N ALA A 389 -9.75 -7.24 13.57
CA ALA A 389 -10.49 -8.31 14.25
C ALA A 389 -11.79 -7.77 14.88
N ARG A 390 -11.76 -6.58 15.48
CA ARG A 390 -12.94 -5.89 16.03
C ARG A 390 -13.97 -5.57 14.94
N SER A 391 -13.54 -5.15 13.75
CA SER A 391 -14.45 -4.89 12.62
C SER A 391 -15.15 -6.20 12.21
N ILE A 392 -14.42 -7.29 12.08
CA ILE A 392 -14.99 -8.59 11.75
C ILE A 392 -16.01 -9.03 12.84
N LYS A 393 -15.63 -8.94 14.12
CA LYS A 393 -16.50 -9.29 15.24
C LYS A 393 -17.80 -8.49 15.25
N LYS A 394 -17.71 -7.17 15.02
CA LYS A 394 -18.88 -6.29 14.93
C LYS A 394 -19.74 -6.69 13.74
N SER A 395 -19.15 -6.91 12.58
CA SER A 395 -19.90 -7.28 11.36
C SER A 395 -20.56 -8.67 11.46
N ILE A 396 -20.01 -9.58 12.26
CA ILE A 396 -20.69 -10.85 12.61
C ILE A 396 -21.97 -10.55 13.41
N ALA A 397 -21.86 -9.71 14.44
CA ALA A 397 -23.00 -9.36 15.30
C ALA A 397 -24.10 -8.60 14.53
N ASP A 398 -23.71 -7.74 13.61
CA ASP A 398 -24.62 -6.87 12.84
C ASP A 398 -25.11 -7.54 11.53
N GLY A 399 -24.59 -8.69 11.14
CA GLY A 399 -24.91 -9.37 9.87
C GLY A 399 -24.35 -8.68 8.63
N THR A 400 -23.27 -7.92 8.75
CA THR A 400 -22.67 -7.06 7.70
C THR A 400 -21.32 -7.59 7.18
N LEU A 401 -21.03 -8.89 7.32
CA LEU A 401 -19.74 -9.46 6.86
C LEU A 401 -19.48 -9.23 5.37
N LEU A 402 -20.52 -9.23 4.54
CA LEU A 402 -20.40 -8.96 3.11
C LEU A 402 -19.89 -7.54 2.81
N ASP A 403 -20.09 -6.60 3.73
CA ASP A 403 -19.69 -5.20 3.50
C ASP A 403 -18.20 -4.98 3.73
N ILE A 404 -17.55 -5.86 4.50
CA ILE A 404 -16.13 -5.73 4.87
C ILE A 404 -15.22 -6.83 4.29
N LEU A 405 -15.77 -7.81 3.60
CA LEU A 405 -15.03 -8.89 2.96
C LEU A 405 -15.11 -8.83 1.43
N SER A 406 -14.15 -9.49 0.79
CA SER A 406 -14.13 -9.67 -0.66
C SER A 406 -13.64 -11.07 -1.06
#